data_91b33b44c217ded0cc92ce37bc78daca
#
_entry.id   91b33b44c217ded0cc92ce37bc78daca
#
_cell.length_a   1.000
_cell.length_b   1.000
_cell.length_c   1.000
_cell.angle_alpha   90.00
_cell.angle_beta   90.00
_cell.angle_gamma   90.00
#
_symmetry.space_group_name_H-M   'P 1'
#
loop_
_entity.id
_entity.type
_entity.pdbx_description
1 polymer ?
#
loop_
_entity_poly.entity_id
_entity_poly.type
_entity_poly.pdbx_seq_one_letter_code
_entity_poly.pdbx_strand_id
1 'polypeptide(L)'
;VALDQVHHSFGSSGNNRTAIETIQFPTNETEYSSISMRVDLDCPNGGCDPWDRKAKISVYHLDQWIEIGRYVTPYGIECGWDIDVTDYRSLFKGEVQIRSFIDTWVQPGWLVSIEFDFVSGSNEYPYTVVRNLWNYDRLVYGDPTIPINIATINEYLPNDTEEAYIRITTTGHGQGNTENAAEFSDKKHNILINSETAYIHDFWRSDCEFNQCSPQNGTWQYDRAGFCPGDKVTAQNFSVLDFSLPGNSLQLEYELEDYTNLCSPNNSSCVNGVTCSS
;
A
#
# COMPACT_ATOMS: atom_id res chain seq x y z
N VAL A 1 10.54 -13.45 14.23
CA VAL A 1 9.66 -13.98 13.17
C VAL A 1 8.23 -13.71 13.58
N ALA A 2 7.46 -13.08 12.71
CA ALA A 2 6.03 -12.81 12.92
C ALA A 2 5.14 -13.83 12.20
N LEU A 3 5.50 -14.18 10.96
CA LEU A 3 4.89 -15.26 10.20
C LEU A 3 6.01 -16.16 9.67
N ASP A 4 5.73 -17.47 9.59
CA ASP A 4 6.67 -18.46 9.05
C ASP A 4 5.92 -19.37 8.09
N GLN A 5 6.21 -19.25 6.79
CA GLN A 5 5.66 -20.07 5.70
C GLN A 5 4.11 -20.17 5.72
N VAL A 6 3.43 -19.08 6.05
CA VAL A 6 1.96 -19.06 6.13
C VAL A 6 1.36 -19.08 4.72
N HIS A 7 0.49 -20.05 4.46
CA HIS A 7 -0.06 -20.28 3.12
C HIS A 7 -1.26 -19.38 2.83
N HIS A 8 -1.08 -18.42 1.91
CA HIS A 8 -2.14 -17.60 1.34
C HIS A 8 -2.65 -18.22 0.04
N SER A 9 -3.93 -18.60 0.00
CA SER A 9 -4.55 -19.26 -1.17
C SER A 9 -6.05 -19.00 -1.24
N PHE A 10 -6.63 -19.30 -2.41
CA PHE A 10 -8.07 -19.25 -2.63
C PHE A 10 -8.51 -20.39 -3.55
N GLY A 11 -9.53 -21.16 -3.16
CA GLY A 11 -10.04 -22.25 -3.98
C GLY A 11 -10.77 -23.31 -3.18
N SER A 12 -10.63 -24.57 -3.59
CA SER A 12 -11.34 -25.70 -2.96
C SER A 12 -10.95 -25.94 -1.50
N SER A 13 -9.76 -25.49 -1.06
CA SER A 13 -9.32 -25.54 0.33
C SER A 13 -9.85 -24.38 1.19
N GLY A 14 -10.61 -23.45 0.60
CA GLY A 14 -11.18 -22.31 1.30
C GLY A 14 -10.61 -20.97 0.85
N ASN A 15 -10.91 -19.93 1.65
CA ASN A 15 -10.40 -18.57 1.47
C ASN A 15 -9.36 -18.28 2.55
N ASN A 16 -8.09 -18.51 2.23
CA ASN A 16 -6.95 -18.29 3.11
C ASN A 16 -6.14 -17.05 2.72
N ARG A 17 -6.77 -16.06 2.09
CA ARG A 17 -6.12 -14.82 1.66
C ARG A 17 -5.63 -13.94 2.80
N THR A 18 -6.10 -14.18 4.01
CA THR A 18 -5.77 -13.41 5.21
C THR A 18 -5.23 -14.33 6.29
N ALA A 19 -4.11 -13.93 6.89
CA ALA A 19 -3.59 -14.51 8.12
C ALA A 19 -3.45 -13.40 9.18
N ILE A 20 -3.75 -13.74 10.44
CA ILE A 20 -3.58 -12.84 11.58
C ILE A 20 -2.83 -13.59 12.67
N GLU A 21 -1.71 -13.02 13.13
CA GLU A 21 -0.90 -13.55 14.20
C GLU A 21 -0.72 -12.51 15.30
N THR A 22 -0.64 -12.99 16.54
CA THR A 22 -0.36 -12.14 17.71
C THR A 22 1.10 -12.28 18.07
N ILE A 23 1.82 -11.16 18.02
CA ILE A 23 3.27 -11.10 18.20
C ILE A 23 3.59 -10.31 19.46
N GLN A 24 4.57 -10.81 20.23
CA GLN A 24 5.13 -10.10 21.38
C GLN A 24 6.32 -9.27 20.91
N PHE A 25 6.13 -7.96 20.81
CA PHE A 25 7.19 -6.99 20.53
C PHE A 25 7.87 -6.48 21.82
N PRO A 26 9.06 -5.85 21.70
CA PRO A 26 9.68 -5.14 22.81
C PRO A 26 8.75 -4.09 23.41
N THR A 27 8.91 -3.81 24.70
CA THR A 27 8.06 -2.83 25.40
C THR A 27 8.62 -1.40 25.38
N ASN A 28 9.91 -1.24 25.02
CA ASN A 28 10.58 0.06 24.95
C ASN A 28 10.80 0.47 23.49
N GLU A 29 10.02 1.44 23.02
CA GLU A 29 10.07 1.95 21.64
C GLU A 29 11.22 2.92 21.38
N THR A 30 11.83 3.49 22.45
CA THR A 30 12.84 4.55 22.31
C THR A 30 14.27 4.03 22.16
N GLU A 31 14.49 2.72 22.30
CA GLU A 31 15.80 2.10 22.27
C GLU A 31 16.25 1.64 20.87
N TYR A 32 15.45 1.93 19.84
CA TYR A 32 15.72 1.45 18.49
C TYR A 32 15.91 2.61 17.51
N SER A 33 17.05 2.61 16.83
CA SER A 33 17.36 3.60 15.76
C SER A 33 16.57 3.31 14.49
N SER A 34 16.31 2.03 14.18
CA SER A 34 15.52 1.63 13.04
C SER A 34 14.78 0.31 13.28
N ILE A 35 13.68 0.12 12.55
CA ILE A 35 12.91 -1.12 12.52
C ILE A 35 12.68 -1.48 11.05
N SER A 36 13.17 -2.64 10.64
CA SER A 36 12.95 -3.19 9.30
C SER A 36 12.00 -4.37 9.35
N MET A 37 11.14 -4.48 8.36
CA MET A 37 10.25 -5.63 8.15
C MET A 37 10.70 -6.35 6.88
N ARG A 38 11.23 -7.57 7.05
CA ARG A 38 11.53 -8.47 5.94
C ARG A 38 10.29 -9.26 5.57
N VAL A 39 9.96 -9.28 4.29
CA VAL A 39 8.88 -10.10 3.72
C VAL A 39 9.47 -11.03 2.68
N ASP A 40 9.28 -12.32 2.84
CA ASP A 40 9.67 -13.34 1.88
C ASP A 40 8.45 -14.08 1.36
N LEU A 41 8.42 -14.27 0.04
CA LEU A 41 7.43 -15.05 -0.68
C LEU A 41 8.08 -16.29 -1.26
N ASP A 42 7.58 -17.44 -0.87
CA ASP A 42 7.97 -18.74 -1.43
C ASP A 42 6.81 -19.40 -2.18
N CYS A 43 7.15 -20.29 -3.09
CA CYS A 43 6.17 -21.08 -3.84
C CYS A 43 5.77 -22.33 -3.05
N PRO A 44 4.47 -22.59 -2.84
CA PRO A 44 4.03 -23.88 -2.32
C PRO A 44 4.27 -25.01 -3.34
N ASN A 45 4.11 -26.26 -2.90
CA ASN A 45 4.16 -27.41 -3.79
C ASN A 45 3.13 -27.25 -4.93
N GLY A 46 3.60 -27.23 -6.17
CA GLY A 46 2.76 -26.99 -7.35
C GLY A 46 2.96 -25.62 -8.01
N GLY A 47 3.83 -24.78 -7.46
CA GLY A 47 4.20 -23.44 -7.96
C GLY A 47 3.49 -22.30 -7.25
N CYS A 48 3.87 -21.09 -7.56
CA CYS A 48 3.25 -19.86 -7.06
C CYS A 48 2.01 -19.47 -7.87
N ASP A 49 1.21 -18.52 -7.36
CA ASP A 49 0.20 -17.83 -8.17
C ASP A 49 0.88 -17.17 -9.40
N PRO A 50 0.43 -17.46 -10.63
CA PRO A 50 1.05 -16.93 -11.85
C PRO A 50 0.77 -15.42 -12.09
N TRP A 51 -0.01 -14.76 -11.23
CA TRP A 51 -0.44 -13.39 -11.42
C TRP A 51 0.16 -12.44 -10.37
N ASP A 52 0.31 -11.19 -10.75
CA ASP A 52 0.62 -10.10 -9.84
C ASP A 52 -0.58 -9.80 -8.94
N ARG A 53 -0.38 -9.90 -7.64
CA ARG A 53 -1.43 -9.70 -6.64
C ARG A 53 -1.08 -8.58 -5.68
N LYS A 54 -2.03 -7.68 -5.46
CA LYS A 54 -1.91 -6.71 -4.38
C LYS A 54 -1.85 -7.43 -3.05
N ALA A 55 -0.86 -7.09 -2.25
CA ALA A 55 -0.68 -7.63 -0.91
C ALA A 55 -0.35 -6.52 0.08
N LYS A 56 -0.78 -6.69 1.32
CA LYS A 56 -0.55 -5.70 2.38
C LYS A 56 -0.32 -6.34 3.73
N ILE A 57 0.48 -5.68 4.54
CA ILE A 57 0.72 -6.01 5.93
C ILE A 57 0.20 -4.88 6.78
N SER A 58 -0.55 -5.21 7.83
CA SER A 58 -1.21 -4.23 8.69
C SER A 58 -1.05 -4.61 10.16
N VAL A 59 -1.07 -3.60 11.02
CA VAL A 59 -1.07 -3.70 12.48
C VAL A 59 -2.45 -3.31 13.00
N TYR A 60 -2.98 -4.06 13.97
CA TYR A 60 -4.21 -3.68 14.67
C TYR A 60 -3.91 -2.70 15.79
N HIS A 61 -4.51 -1.52 15.72
CA HIS A 61 -4.32 -0.46 16.70
C HIS A 61 -5.59 0.40 16.82
N LEU A 62 -6.04 0.66 18.06
CA LEU A 62 -7.23 1.48 18.34
C LEU A 62 -8.44 1.10 17.47
N ASP A 63 -8.80 -0.18 17.49
CA ASP A 63 -9.95 -0.76 16.80
C ASP A 63 -9.91 -0.66 15.26
N GLN A 64 -8.74 -0.45 14.67
CA GLN A 64 -8.56 -0.39 13.23
C GLN A 64 -7.26 -1.05 12.77
N TRP A 65 -7.22 -1.45 11.49
CA TRP A 65 -6.03 -1.98 10.85
C TRP A 65 -5.27 -0.85 10.16
N ILE A 66 -4.03 -0.61 10.58
CA ILE A 66 -3.13 0.37 9.97
C ILE A 66 -2.19 -0.38 9.03
N GLU A 67 -2.21 -0.03 7.75
CA GLU A 67 -1.28 -0.58 6.76
C GLU A 67 0.13 -0.06 7.02
N ILE A 68 1.09 -0.97 7.20
CA ILE A 68 2.50 -0.66 7.45
C ILE A 68 3.40 -1.02 6.27
N GLY A 69 2.90 -1.77 5.31
CA GLY A 69 3.61 -2.16 4.11
C GLY A 69 2.70 -2.74 3.05
N ARG A 70 3.00 -2.43 1.80
CA ARG A 70 2.33 -2.95 0.61
C ARG A 70 3.38 -3.50 -0.35
N TYR A 71 3.03 -4.57 -1.03
CA TYR A 71 3.81 -5.11 -2.14
C TYR A 71 2.86 -5.69 -3.19
N VAL A 72 3.40 -5.93 -4.38
CA VAL A 72 2.69 -6.68 -5.42
C VAL A 72 3.50 -7.93 -5.73
N THR A 73 2.85 -9.10 -5.70
CA THR A 73 3.55 -10.36 -5.91
C THR A 73 4.13 -10.44 -7.32
N PRO A 74 5.27 -11.12 -7.52
CA PRO A 74 5.79 -11.38 -8.86
C PRO A 74 4.96 -12.42 -9.60
N TYR A 75 5.06 -12.46 -10.92
CA TYR A 75 4.40 -13.46 -11.74
C TYR A 75 5.04 -14.86 -11.59
N GLY A 76 4.54 -15.61 -10.62
CA GLY A 76 4.84 -17.04 -10.46
C GLY A 76 6.27 -17.40 -10.05
N ILE A 77 7.00 -16.51 -9.42
CA ILE A 77 8.35 -16.74 -8.87
C ILE A 77 8.45 -16.30 -7.42
N GLU A 78 9.41 -16.86 -6.69
CA GLU A 78 9.76 -16.46 -5.33
C GLU A 78 10.44 -15.09 -5.31
N CYS A 79 10.26 -14.32 -4.23
CA CYS A 79 10.94 -13.05 -3.99
C CYS A 79 10.82 -12.58 -2.54
N GLY A 80 11.55 -11.52 -2.19
CA GLY A 80 11.44 -10.91 -0.86
C GLY A 80 12.02 -9.51 -0.81
N TRP A 81 11.56 -8.71 0.19
CA TRP A 81 11.91 -7.29 0.34
C TRP A 81 12.10 -6.91 1.79
N ASP A 82 12.96 -5.92 2.01
CA ASP A 82 13.03 -5.21 3.27
C ASP A 82 12.24 -3.91 3.16
N ILE A 83 11.34 -3.67 4.12
CA ILE A 83 10.50 -2.48 4.21
C ILE A 83 10.87 -1.75 5.49
N ASP A 84 11.27 -0.48 5.40
CA ASP A 84 11.48 0.36 6.57
C ASP A 84 10.14 0.70 7.22
N VAL A 85 9.96 0.29 8.46
CA VAL A 85 8.78 0.54 9.29
C VAL A 85 9.11 1.32 10.55
N THR A 86 10.25 2.00 10.56
CA THR A 86 10.76 2.76 11.70
C THR A 86 9.76 3.78 12.24
N ASP A 87 9.06 4.49 11.36
CA ASP A 87 8.09 5.51 11.75
C ASP A 87 6.83 4.96 12.41
N TYR A 88 6.60 3.65 12.25
CA TYR A 88 5.49 2.95 12.92
C TYR A 88 5.87 2.37 14.30
N ARG A 89 7.02 2.76 14.86
CA ARG A 89 7.56 2.20 16.13
C ARG A 89 6.57 2.19 17.28
N SER A 90 5.73 3.22 17.39
CA SER A 90 4.70 3.31 18.44
C SER A 90 3.64 2.21 18.36
N LEU A 91 3.50 1.56 17.19
CA LEU A 91 2.59 0.45 16.96
C LEU A 91 3.21 -0.91 17.37
N PHE A 92 4.54 -1.00 17.52
CA PHE A 92 5.27 -2.24 17.80
C PHE A 92 5.66 -2.34 19.28
N LYS A 93 4.66 -2.38 20.16
CA LYS A 93 4.90 -2.39 21.61
C LYS A 93 4.03 -3.41 22.33
N GLY A 94 4.69 -4.36 23.00
CA GLY A 94 3.97 -5.41 23.72
C GLY A 94 3.28 -6.40 22.80
N GLU A 95 2.09 -6.83 23.16
CA GLU A 95 1.28 -7.76 22.36
C GLU A 95 0.55 -7.03 21.25
N VAL A 96 0.81 -7.41 20.00
CA VAL A 96 0.31 -6.73 18.80
C VAL A 96 -0.16 -7.75 17.78
N GLN A 97 -1.33 -7.51 17.16
CA GLN A 97 -1.81 -8.32 16.04
C GLN A 97 -1.27 -7.80 14.71
N ILE A 98 -0.64 -8.69 13.95
CA ILE A 98 -0.17 -8.46 12.58
C ILE A 98 -1.08 -9.21 11.62
N ARG A 99 -1.55 -8.53 10.58
CA ARG A 99 -2.34 -9.12 9.50
C ARG A 99 -1.56 -9.10 8.20
N SER A 100 -1.40 -10.25 7.57
CA SER A 100 -0.95 -10.40 6.19
C SER A 100 -2.15 -10.71 5.30
N PHE A 101 -2.21 -10.06 4.14
CA PHE A 101 -3.25 -10.26 3.13
C PHE A 101 -2.66 -10.28 1.75
N ILE A 102 -3.05 -11.28 0.93
CA ILE A 102 -2.76 -11.33 -0.51
C ILE A 102 -4.07 -11.54 -1.26
N ASP A 103 -4.36 -10.70 -2.25
CA ASP A 103 -5.57 -10.79 -3.08
C ASP A 103 -5.46 -11.88 -4.16
N THR A 104 -5.01 -13.07 -3.77
CA THR A 104 -4.92 -14.25 -4.65
C THR A 104 -6.29 -14.86 -4.88
N TRP A 105 -6.50 -15.43 -6.08
CA TRP A 105 -7.74 -16.08 -6.52
C TRP A 105 -7.51 -17.49 -7.01
N VAL A 106 -6.35 -18.06 -6.72
CA VAL A 106 -5.96 -19.39 -7.17
C VAL A 106 -5.48 -20.28 -6.01
N GLN A 107 -5.56 -21.60 -6.23
CA GLN A 107 -5.23 -22.63 -5.24
C GLN A 107 -3.75 -22.64 -4.83
N PRO A 108 -2.76 -22.53 -5.75
CA PRO A 108 -1.35 -22.52 -5.33
C PRO A 108 -1.06 -21.38 -4.36
N GLY A 109 -1.39 -20.13 -4.72
CA GLY A 109 -1.17 -18.97 -3.88
C GLY A 109 0.32 -18.77 -3.56
N TRP A 110 0.62 -18.43 -2.28
CA TRP A 110 1.94 -18.06 -1.79
C TRP A 110 2.17 -18.55 -0.37
N LEU A 111 3.42 -18.90 -0.06
CA LEU A 111 3.89 -19.04 1.33
C LEU A 111 4.55 -17.72 1.75
N VAL A 112 4.13 -17.15 2.86
CA VAL A 112 4.59 -15.84 3.34
C VAL A 112 5.33 -15.99 4.64
N SER A 113 6.55 -15.45 4.72
CA SER A 113 7.28 -15.26 5.96
C SER A 113 7.48 -13.76 6.23
N ILE A 114 7.32 -13.35 7.49
CA ILE A 114 7.53 -11.96 7.92
C ILE A 114 8.41 -11.94 9.16
N GLU A 115 9.50 -11.19 9.10
CA GLU A 115 10.39 -10.93 10.20
C GLU A 115 10.52 -9.44 10.48
N PHE A 116 10.66 -9.07 11.75
CA PHE A 116 10.99 -7.70 12.16
C PHE A 116 12.37 -7.69 12.77
N ASP A 117 13.22 -6.80 12.30
CA ASP A 117 14.55 -6.56 12.83
C ASP A 117 14.61 -5.19 13.50
N PHE A 118 15.01 -5.18 14.78
CA PHE A 118 15.08 -4.00 15.62
C PHE A 118 16.54 -3.66 15.88
N VAL A 119 17.03 -2.58 15.29
CA VAL A 119 18.40 -2.11 15.47
C VAL A 119 18.46 -1.21 16.68
N SER A 120 19.22 -1.63 17.73
CA SER A 120 19.41 -0.81 18.92
C SER A 120 20.13 0.50 18.61
N GLY A 121 19.68 1.59 19.25
CA GLY A 121 20.28 2.91 19.10
C GLY A 121 19.26 4.02 19.38
N SER A 122 19.74 5.27 19.40
CA SER A 122 18.86 6.44 19.51
C SER A 122 18.25 6.81 18.17
N ASN A 123 17.04 7.31 18.20
CA ASN A 123 16.38 7.91 17.03
C ASN A 123 16.15 9.41 17.28
N GLU A 124 16.20 10.21 16.24
CA GLU A 124 15.94 11.65 16.28
C GLU A 124 14.55 11.96 16.84
N TYR A 125 13.57 11.16 16.39
CA TYR A 125 12.16 11.23 16.84
C TYR A 125 11.78 9.97 17.61
N PRO A 126 12.13 9.85 18.92
CA PRO A 126 11.91 8.62 19.69
C PRO A 126 10.42 8.37 19.97
N TYR A 127 9.58 9.39 19.89
CA TYR A 127 8.14 9.28 20.11
C TYR A 127 7.41 9.58 18.80
N THR A 128 6.56 8.65 18.37
CA THR A 128 5.75 8.78 17.17
C THR A 128 4.28 8.57 17.48
N VAL A 129 3.41 9.23 16.72
CA VAL A 129 1.97 9.01 16.72
C VAL A 129 1.55 8.71 15.30
N VAL A 130 0.89 7.57 15.08
CA VAL A 130 0.36 7.17 13.79
C VAL A 130 -1.15 7.25 13.83
N ARG A 131 -1.75 7.92 12.85
CA ARG A 131 -3.19 8.03 12.68
C ARG A 131 -3.59 7.60 11.28
N ASN A 132 -4.67 6.84 11.19
CA ASN A 132 -5.22 6.44 9.90
C ASN A 132 -6.16 7.54 9.41
N LEU A 133 -5.78 8.21 8.33
CA LEU A 133 -6.57 9.31 7.74
C LEU A 133 -7.62 8.75 6.78
N TRP A 134 -7.18 8.04 5.74
CA TRP A 134 -8.04 7.45 4.73
C TRP A 134 -7.75 5.94 4.64
N ASN A 135 -8.78 5.14 4.78
CA ASN A 135 -8.64 3.69 4.72
C ASN A 135 -9.55 3.10 3.63
N TYR A 136 -9.24 3.47 2.39
CA TYR A 136 -9.93 2.91 1.24
C TYR A 136 -9.16 1.71 0.70
N ASP A 137 -9.78 0.54 0.75
CA ASP A 137 -9.19 -0.66 0.16
C ASP A 137 -9.28 -0.62 -1.38
N ARG A 138 -10.35 -0.04 -1.89
CA ARG A 138 -10.61 0.12 -3.32
C ARG A 138 -11.50 1.32 -3.59
N LEU A 139 -11.09 2.14 -4.57
CA LEU A 139 -11.94 3.16 -5.19
C LEU A 139 -12.15 2.77 -6.66
N VAL A 140 -13.39 2.88 -7.14
CA VAL A 140 -13.70 2.68 -8.56
C VAL A 140 -13.47 4.00 -9.27
N TYR A 141 -12.41 4.07 -10.07
CA TYR A 141 -11.96 5.31 -10.70
C TYR A 141 -12.63 5.52 -12.06
N GLY A 142 -13.25 6.69 -12.21
CA GLY A 142 -13.81 7.17 -13.49
C GLY A 142 -15.17 6.60 -13.91
N ASP A 143 -15.84 5.79 -13.09
CA ASP A 143 -17.21 5.35 -13.38
C ASP A 143 -18.20 6.44 -12.94
N PRO A 144 -18.90 7.11 -13.88
CA PRO A 144 -19.82 8.20 -13.54
C PRO A 144 -21.05 7.74 -12.73
N THR A 145 -21.31 6.44 -12.70
CA THR A 145 -22.42 5.85 -11.92
C THR A 145 -22.01 5.52 -10.48
N ILE A 146 -20.69 5.54 -10.19
CA ILE A 146 -20.12 5.26 -8.88
C ILE A 146 -19.26 6.47 -8.49
N PRO A 147 -19.85 7.55 -7.96
CA PRO A 147 -19.10 8.74 -7.60
C PRO A 147 -18.12 8.42 -6.48
N ILE A 148 -16.87 8.86 -6.66
CA ILE A 148 -15.85 8.80 -5.61
C ILE A 148 -16.11 9.94 -4.64
N ASN A 149 -16.19 9.60 -3.37
CA ASN A 149 -16.29 10.57 -2.28
C ASN A 149 -15.21 10.23 -1.24
N ILE A 150 -14.09 10.93 -1.31
CA ILE A 150 -13.03 10.84 -0.32
C ILE A 150 -13.33 11.89 0.76
N ALA A 151 -13.46 11.41 1.99
CA ALA A 151 -13.83 12.29 3.10
C ALA A 151 -12.74 13.33 3.38
N THR A 152 -13.15 14.56 3.60
CA THR A 152 -12.29 15.59 4.19
C THR A 152 -11.99 15.20 5.64
N ILE A 153 -10.73 15.26 6.03
CA ILE A 153 -10.25 14.94 7.37
C ILE A 153 -9.85 16.22 8.09
N ASN A 154 -10.27 16.33 9.35
CA ASN A 154 -9.81 17.40 10.24
C ASN A 154 -8.91 16.79 11.32
N GLU A 155 -7.68 17.26 11.40
CA GLU A 155 -6.69 16.80 12.35
C GLU A 155 -6.17 17.95 13.21
N TYR A 156 -5.63 17.61 14.37
CA TYR A 156 -4.99 18.56 15.28
C TYR A 156 -3.53 18.16 15.47
N LEU A 157 -2.62 19.10 15.24
CA LEU A 157 -1.20 18.93 15.52
C LEU A 157 -0.92 19.32 16.97
N PRO A 158 -0.44 18.41 17.83
CA PRO A 158 -0.01 18.74 19.19
C PRO A 158 1.02 19.88 19.21
N ASN A 159 1.07 20.64 20.31
CA ASN A 159 2.00 21.78 20.45
C ASN A 159 3.48 21.39 20.42
N ASP A 160 3.78 20.14 20.77
CA ASP A 160 5.12 19.57 20.86
C ASP A 160 5.48 18.74 19.61
N THR A 161 4.75 18.93 18.51
CA THR A 161 5.05 18.28 17.23
C THR A 161 6.32 18.89 16.63
N GLU A 162 7.34 18.09 16.42
CA GLU A 162 8.60 18.51 15.80
C GLU A 162 8.60 18.18 14.31
N GLU A 163 7.94 17.09 13.90
CA GLU A 163 7.75 16.69 12.51
C GLU A 163 6.37 16.08 12.31
N ALA A 164 5.74 16.37 11.17
CA ALA A 164 4.48 15.76 10.78
C ALA A 164 4.39 15.64 9.26
N TYR A 165 3.93 14.49 8.78
CA TYR A 165 3.69 14.28 7.36
C TYR A 165 2.51 13.33 7.11
N ILE A 166 1.92 13.49 5.94
CA ILE A 166 0.97 12.55 5.38
C ILE A 166 1.78 11.50 4.63
N ARG A 167 1.63 10.22 5.02
CA ARG A 167 2.21 9.09 4.29
C ARG A 167 1.12 8.44 3.44
N ILE A 168 1.34 8.37 2.14
CA ILE A 168 0.37 7.82 1.18
C ILE A 168 0.98 6.65 0.42
N THR A 169 0.22 5.56 0.35
CA THR A 169 0.50 4.40 -0.48
C THR A 169 -0.64 4.22 -1.46
N THR A 170 -0.39 4.48 -2.74
CA THR A 170 -1.38 4.36 -3.81
C THR A 170 -0.91 3.38 -4.87
N THR A 171 -1.81 2.51 -5.32
CA THR A 171 -1.58 1.59 -6.43
C THR A 171 -2.81 1.53 -7.31
N GLY A 172 -2.64 1.66 -8.61
CA GLY A 172 -3.71 1.54 -9.59
C GLY A 172 -3.74 0.14 -10.20
N HIS A 173 -4.91 -0.46 -10.28
CA HIS A 173 -5.09 -1.81 -10.81
C HIS A 173 -6.25 -1.88 -11.78
N GLY A 174 -6.08 -2.63 -12.85
CA GLY A 174 -7.13 -2.96 -13.81
C GLY A 174 -6.81 -2.50 -15.22
N GLN A 175 -7.17 -3.37 -16.15
CA GLN A 175 -7.02 -3.20 -17.59
C GLN A 175 -8.39 -3.12 -18.25
N GLY A 176 -8.42 -2.72 -19.53
CA GLY A 176 -9.64 -2.65 -20.30
C GLY A 176 -10.53 -1.42 -20.00
N ASN A 177 -10.07 -0.50 -19.19
CA ASN A 177 -10.67 0.82 -19.02
C ASN A 177 -10.08 1.83 -20.04
N THR A 178 -10.71 2.98 -20.19
CA THR A 178 -10.25 4.02 -21.12
C THR A 178 -8.80 4.41 -20.79
N GLU A 179 -7.92 4.38 -21.79
CA GLU A 179 -6.49 4.66 -21.66
C GLU A 179 -5.73 3.65 -20.75
N ASN A 180 -6.36 2.59 -20.30
CA ASN A 180 -5.89 1.75 -19.20
C ASN A 180 -5.52 2.57 -17.94
N ALA A 181 -6.26 3.63 -17.67
CA ALA A 181 -5.91 4.69 -16.73
C ALA A 181 -5.71 4.21 -15.29
N ALA A 182 -6.35 3.10 -14.91
CA ALA A 182 -6.16 2.55 -13.58
C ALA A 182 -4.75 2.01 -13.35
N GLU A 183 -4.10 1.43 -14.37
CA GLU A 183 -2.82 0.73 -14.19
C GLU A 183 -1.69 1.25 -15.08
N PHE A 184 -2.00 1.60 -16.34
CA PHE A 184 -1.00 1.89 -17.38
C PHE A 184 -1.06 3.32 -17.91
N SER A 185 -1.59 4.26 -17.15
CA SER A 185 -1.61 5.67 -17.49
C SER A 185 -1.09 6.49 -16.32
N ASP A 186 -0.22 7.44 -16.61
CA ASP A 186 0.31 8.38 -15.62
C ASP A 186 -0.81 9.35 -15.19
N LYS A 187 -1.44 9.07 -14.06
CA LYS A 187 -2.44 9.91 -13.41
C LYS A 187 -1.89 10.45 -12.10
N LYS A 188 -2.16 11.73 -11.86
CA LYS A 188 -1.68 12.45 -10.68
C LYS A 188 -2.85 12.82 -9.78
N HIS A 189 -2.60 12.84 -8.49
CA HIS A 189 -3.61 13.25 -7.54
C HIS A 189 -3.15 14.50 -6.79
N ASN A 190 -4.10 15.25 -6.22
CA ASN A 190 -3.78 16.43 -5.42
C ASN A 190 -3.95 16.13 -3.93
N ILE A 191 -3.04 16.64 -3.13
CA ILE A 191 -3.17 16.70 -1.67
C ILE A 191 -3.43 18.15 -1.33
N LEU A 192 -4.58 18.42 -0.70
CA LEU A 192 -4.94 19.75 -0.25
C LEU A 192 -4.78 19.85 1.26
N ILE A 193 -4.22 20.94 1.72
CA ILE A 193 -4.14 21.29 3.13
C ILE A 193 -4.79 22.66 3.31
N ASN A 194 -5.80 22.73 4.16
CA ASN A 194 -6.61 23.95 4.40
C ASN A 194 -7.23 24.51 3.10
N SER A 195 -7.72 23.60 2.24
CA SER A 195 -8.36 23.89 0.94
C SER A 195 -7.42 24.49 -0.12
N GLU A 196 -6.11 24.44 0.10
CA GLU A 196 -5.11 24.84 -0.88
C GLU A 196 -4.34 23.60 -1.37
N THR A 197 -4.10 23.49 -2.69
CA THR A 197 -3.28 22.40 -3.25
C THR A 197 -1.86 22.53 -2.72
N ALA A 198 -1.51 21.67 -1.77
CA ALA A 198 -0.21 21.64 -1.14
C ALA A 198 0.80 20.84 -1.99
N TYR A 199 0.36 19.68 -2.49
CA TYR A 199 1.23 18.76 -3.22
C TYR A 199 0.50 18.09 -4.37
N ILE A 200 1.28 17.72 -5.40
CA ILE A 200 0.88 16.79 -6.45
C ILE A 200 1.46 15.43 -6.08
N HIS A 201 0.61 14.45 -5.88
CA HIS A 201 1.00 13.07 -5.66
C HIS A 201 1.21 12.38 -7.01
N ASP A 202 2.45 12.38 -7.48
CA ASP A 202 2.91 11.64 -8.65
C ASP A 202 3.46 10.29 -8.18
N PHE A 203 2.73 9.22 -8.47
CA PHE A 203 3.08 7.86 -8.03
C PHE A 203 3.43 6.92 -9.19
N TRP A 204 3.61 7.48 -10.41
CA TRP A 204 4.00 6.68 -11.57
C TRP A 204 5.35 5.99 -11.36
N ARG A 205 5.44 4.71 -11.73
CA ARG A 205 6.67 3.92 -11.70
C ARG A 205 7.16 3.68 -13.11
N SER A 206 8.38 4.16 -13.42
CA SER A 206 9.05 3.99 -14.72
C SER A 206 10.33 3.16 -14.63
N ASP A 207 10.43 2.35 -13.57
CA ASP A 207 11.62 1.59 -13.22
C ASP A 207 11.35 0.09 -13.04
N CYS A 208 10.18 -0.40 -13.46
CA CYS A 208 9.77 -1.79 -13.25
C CYS A 208 10.71 -2.80 -13.89
N GLU A 209 11.36 -2.46 -15.02
CA GLU A 209 12.34 -3.33 -15.69
C GLU A 209 13.60 -3.61 -14.84
N PHE A 210 13.87 -2.78 -13.82
CA PHE A 210 15.04 -2.90 -12.95
C PHE A 210 14.74 -3.56 -11.59
N ASN A 211 13.51 -4.05 -11.36
CA ASN A 211 13.21 -4.63 -10.07
C ASN A 211 13.98 -5.95 -9.81
N GLN A 212 14.27 -6.22 -8.54
CA GLN A 212 15.11 -7.35 -8.13
C GLN A 212 14.49 -8.73 -8.41
N CYS A 213 13.15 -8.81 -8.49
CA CYS A 213 12.42 -10.04 -8.76
C CYS A 213 12.27 -10.23 -10.27
N SER A 214 13.36 -10.34 -10.97
CA SER A 214 13.40 -10.51 -12.43
C SER A 214 14.37 -11.61 -12.84
N PRO A 215 14.14 -12.32 -13.97
CA PRO A 215 12.96 -12.21 -14.84
C PRO A 215 11.71 -12.90 -14.27
N GLN A 216 10.53 -12.44 -14.66
CA GLN A 216 9.23 -13.00 -14.31
C GLN A 216 8.49 -13.50 -15.57
N ASN A 217 7.43 -14.27 -15.38
CA ASN A 217 6.68 -14.84 -16.50
C ASN A 217 5.69 -13.89 -17.18
N GLY A 218 5.31 -12.79 -16.55
CA GLY A 218 4.30 -11.86 -17.05
C GLY A 218 4.85 -10.56 -17.61
N THR A 219 4.00 -9.56 -17.67
CA THR A 219 4.31 -8.21 -18.21
C THR A 219 4.92 -7.29 -17.13
N TRP A 220 5.86 -7.79 -16.38
CA TRP A 220 6.44 -7.16 -15.19
C TRP A 220 7.26 -5.90 -15.49
N GLN A 221 7.87 -5.80 -16.69
CA GLN A 221 8.78 -4.72 -17.07
C GLN A 221 8.09 -3.40 -17.46
N TYR A 222 6.77 -3.41 -17.62
CA TYR A 222 6.06 -2.21 -18.04
C TYR A 222 5.83 -1.25 -16.87
N ASP A 223 5.95 0.02 -17.16
CA ASP A 223 5.64 1.13 -16.26
C ASP A 223 4.20 1.08 -15.78
N ARG A 224 3.96 1.43 -14.51
CA ARG A 224 2.66 1.28 -13.86
C ARG A 224 2.36 2.37 -12.84
N ALA A 225 1.08 2.51 -12.54
CA ALA A 225 0.57 3.41 -11.52
C ALA A 225 0.88 2.90 -10.11
N GLY A 226 1.97 3.34 -9.53
CA GLY A 226 2.33 3.17 -8.12
C GLY A 226 2.93 1.84 -7.71
N PHE A 227 3.14 0.89 -8.63
CA PHE A 227 3.74 -0.39 -8.29
C PHE A 227 4.52 -1.01 -9.45
N CYS A 228 5.35 -1.99 -9.13
CA CYS A 228 5.91 -2.94 -10.11
C CYS A 228 5.61 -4.36 -9.62
N PRO A 229 5.18 -5.29 -10.49
CA PRO A 229 5.02 -6.68 -10.10
C PRO A 229 6.34 -7.24 -9.58
N GLY A 230 6.32 -7.86 -8.40
CA GLY A 230 7.53 -8.35 -7.75
C GLY A 230 8.29 -7.26 -6.99
N ASP A 231 7.65 -6.18 -6.57
CA ASP A 231 8.30 -5.15 -5.76
C ASP A 231 7.43 -4.68 -4.58
N LYS A 232 8.09 -4.12 -3.57
CA LYS A 232 7.42 -3.35 -2.53
C LYS A 232 6.89 -2.04 -3.10
N VAL A 233 5.77 -1.58 -2.57
CA VAL A 233 5.23 -0.27 -2.92
C VAL A 233 5.84 0.78 -1.97
N THR A 234 6.56 1.73 -2.53
CA THR A 234 7.15 2.82 -1.76
C THR A 234 6.08 3.86 -1.43
N ALA A 235 5.82 4.06 -0.15
CA ALA A 235 4.97 5.15 0.30
C ALA A 235 5.65 6.51 0.06
N GLN A 236 4.85 7.53 -0.23
CA GLN A 236 5.35 8.92 -0.34
C GLN A 236 4.96 9.71 0.90
N ASN A 237 5.87 10.54 1.38
CA ASN A 237 5.69 11.41 2.54
C ASN A 237 5.57 12.86 2.09
N PHE A 238 4.58 13.58 2.63
CA PHE A 238 4.30 14.98 2.33
C PHE A 238 4.26 15.77 3.63
N SER A 239 5.15 16.75 3.80
CA SER A 239 5.25 17.57 5.01
C SER A 239 3.94 18.32 5.28
N VAL A 240 3.55 18.39 6.53
CA VAL A 240 2.37 19.13 6.96
C VAL A 240 2.76 20.46 7.61
N LEU A 241 3.95 20.51 8.21
CA LEU A 241 4.42 21.69 8.96
C LEU A 241 4.70 22.89 8.07
N ASP A 242 4.84 22.69 6.75
CA ASP A 242 4.95 23.78 5.79
C ASP A 242 3.63 24.57 5.63
N PHE A 243 2.50 23.98 6.04
CA PHE A 243 1.15 24.51 5.84
C PHE A 243 0.38 24.74 7.16
N SER A 244 0.84 24.17 8.27
CA SER A 244 0.20 24.31 9.58
C SER A 244 1.22 24.22 10.70
N LEU A 245 1.14 25.13 11.65
CA LEU A 245 2.02 25.13 12.83
C LEU A 245 1.52 24.15 13.90
N PRO A 246 2.43 23.60 14.74
CA PRO A 246 2.05 22.88 15.95
C PRO A 246 1.06 23.69 16.80
N GLY A 247 0.11 23.01 17.43
CA GLY A 247 -0.96 23.62 18.19
C GLY A 247 -2.18 24.05 17.38
N ASN A 248 -2.18 23.86 16.06
CA ASN A 248 -3.31 24.19 15.20
C ASN A 248 -4.03 22.95 14.66
N SER A 249 -5.29 23.16 14.31
CA SER A 249 -6.04 22.21 13.48
C SER A 249 -5.78 22.48 12.01
N LEU A 250 -5.84 21.42 11.22
CA LEU A 250 -5.74 21.48 9.76
C LEU A 250 -6.79 20.59 9.11
N GLN A 251 -7.18 20.97 7.90
CA GLN A 251 -8.08 20.22 7.05
C GLN A 251 -7.25 19.53 5.96
N LEU A 252 -7.50 18.25 5.72
CA LEU A 252 -6.82 17.44 4.72
C LEU A 252 -7.82 16.90 3.71
N GLU A 253 -7.50 17.04 2.43
CA GLU A 253 -8.30 16.55 1.33
C GLU A 253 -7.40 15.83 0.32
N TYR A 254 -7.95 14.83 -0.36
CA TYR A 254 -7.26 14.06 -1.37
C TYR A 254 -8.14 13.99 -2.62
N GLU A 255 -7.67 14.57 -3.70
CA GLU A 255 -8.40 14.67 -4.95
C GLU A 255 -7.73 13.86 -6.04
N LEU A 256 -8.51 13.03 -6.71
CA LEU A 256 -8.08 12.30 -7.89
C LEU A 256 -8.09 13.23 -9.11
N GLU A 257 -7.17 13.02 -10.04
CA GLU A 257 -7.22 13.67 -11.35
C GLU A 257 -8.55 13.35 -12.05
N ASP A 258 -9.11 14.32 -12.75
CA ASP A 258 -10.35 14.15 -13.52
C ASP A 258 -10.17 13.07 -14.60
N TYR A 259 -11.03 12.06 -14.53
CA TYR A 259 -11.01 10.94 -15.47
C TYR A 259 -12.39 10.36 -15.65
N THR A 260 -12.73 9.97 -16.87
CA THR A 260 -13.99 9.26 -17.19
C THR A 260 -13.67 7.96 -17.93
N ASN A 261 -14.07 6.85 -17.34
CA ASN A 261 -13.97 5.55 -17.98
C ASN A 261 -15.14 5.35 -18.95
N LEU A 262 -14.87 5.46 -20.24
CA LEU A 262 -15.85 5.21 -21.32
C LEU A 262 -16.02 3.71 -21.61
N CYS A 263 -15.18 2.86 -21.04
CA CYS A 263 -15.20 1.40 -21.20
C CYS A 263 -15.86 0.69 -19.99
N SER A 264 -16.64 1.39 -19.19
CA SER A 264 -17.43 0.77 -18.12
C SER A 264 -18.31 -0.36 -18.67
N PRO A 265 -18.50 -1.47 -17.96
CA PRO A 265 -19.38 -2.58 -18.38
C PRO A 265 -20.82 -2.14 -18.74
N ASN A 266 -21.25 -1.00 -18.18
CA ASN A 266 -22.57 -0.40 -18.44
C ASN A 266 -22.55 0.65 -19.56
N ASN A 267 -21.37 0.99 -20.11
CA ASN A 267 -21.22 1.97 -21.17
C ASN A 267 -20.88 1.28 -22.49
N SER A 268 -21.86 1.14 -23.38
CA SER A 268 -21.71 0.52 -24.70
C SER A 268 -20.94 1.37 -25.71
N SER A 269 -20.47 2.55 -25.33
CA SER A 269 -19.79 3.51 -26.21
C SER A 269 -18.27 3.46 -26.10
N CYS A 270 -17.65 2.30 -26.26
CA CYS A 270 -16.25 2.25 -26.63
C CYS A 270 -16.10 2.79 -28.04
N VAL A 271 -15.64 4.02 -28.18
CA VAL A 271 -15.56 4.74 -29.46
C VAL A 271 -14.19 4.51 -30.08
N ASN A 272 -14.16 4.48 -31.40
CA ASN A 272 -13.02 4.31 -32.29
C ASN A 272 -11.68 4.78 -31.71
N GLY A 273 -10.74 3.84 -31.55
CA GLY A 273 -9.38 4.08 -31.08
C GLY A 273 -9.15 3.81 -29.59
N VAL A 274 -10.20 3.51 -28.83
CA VAL A 274 -10.10 3.05 -27.43
C VAL A 274 -10.31 1.55 -27.42
N THR A 275 -9.26 0.81 -27.09
CA THR A 275 -9.35 -0.65 -26.91
C THR A 275 -9.98 -0.92 -25.55
N CYS A 276 -11.26 -1.25 -25.54
CA CYS A 276 -11.91 -1.81 -24.36
C CYS A 276 -11.82 -3.34 -24.48
N SER A 277 -10.86 -3.94 -23.79
CA SER A 277 -10.82 -5.41 -23.64
C SER A 277 -11.58 -5.81 -22.37
N SER A 278 -12.45 -6.77 -22.50
CA SER A 278 -13.13 -7.43 -21.38
C SER A 278 -12.18 -8.38 -20.64
#